data_f3774e59edc5997fc9162269354d85e7
#
_entry.id   f3774e59edc5997fc9162269354d85e7
#
_cell.length_a   1.000
_cell.length_b   1.000
_cell.length_c   1.000
_cell.angle_alpha   90.00
_cell.angle_beta   90.00
_cell.angle_gamma   90.00
#
_symmetry.space_group_name_H-M   'P 1'
#
loop_
_entity.id
_entity.type
_entity.pdbx_description
1 polymer ?
#
loop_
_entity_poly.entity_id
_entity_poly.type
_entity_poly.pdbx_seq_one_letter_code
_entity_poly.pdbx_strand_id
1 'polypeptide(L)'
;MKKLFLLTLMSSSIFLNAELWKDYEPSEQQIQLTVVDVQSNYLDYYLVNLNKTWVRAMEVQKDLGQIVDYGVYTSDGASSPNVWLTITYADMASMTPSKAKQDAVTAELNKRYGDNEEEFDKISKGYEEIRTMVDNQRINQVIFKQ
;
A
#
# COMPACT_ATOMS: atom_id res chain seq x y z
N MET A 1 -49.60 40.86 -37.05
CA MET A 1 -48.20 40.39 -37.31
C MET A 1 -47.55 40.12 -35.94
N LYS A 2 -47.51 38.84 -35.51
CA LYS A 2 -46.86 38.41 -34.26
C LYS A 2 -45.42 38.08 -34.55
N LYS A 3 -44.47 38.87 -34.04
CA LYS A 3 -43.03 38.55 -34.13
C LYS A 3 -42.69 37.52 -33.04
N LEU A 4 -42.35 36.31 -33.50
CA LEU A 4 -41.85 35.23 -32.65
C LEU A 4 -40.37 35.48 -32.37
N PHE A 5 -40.01 35.81 -31.11
CA PHE A 5 -38.63 35.95 -30.68
C PHE A 5 -38.08 34.55 -30.32
N LEU A 6 -37.23 34.00 -31.16
CA LEU A 6 -36.56 32.75 -30.91
C LEU A 6 -35.35 33.02 -29.99
N LEU A 7 -35.49 32.69 -28.71
CA LEU A 7 -34.41 32.79 -27.72
C LEU A 7 -33.51 31.55 -27.87
N THR A 8 -32.39 31.71 -28.57
CA THR A 8 -31.38 30.63 -28.70
C THR A 8 -30.58 30.55 -27.41
N LEU A 9 -30.87 29.54 -26.57
CA LEU A 9 -30.11 29.24 -25.36
C LEU A 9 -28.77 28.64 -25.80
N MET A 10 -27.70 29.44 -25.84
CA MET A 10 -26.34 28.94 -26.00
C MET A 10 -25.93 28.28 -24.67
N SER A 11 -26.03 26.95 -24.60
CA SER A 11 -25.40 26.17 -23.52
C SER A 11 -23.88 26.15 -23.77
N SER A 12 -23.17 27.06 -23.10
CA SER A 12 -21.72 27.01 -23.02
C SER A 12 -21.34 25.80 -22.15
N SER A 13 -20.95 24.72 -22.77
CA SER A 13 -20.32 23.58 -22.12
C SER A 13 -18.98 24.06 -21.56
N ILE A 14 -18.91 24.31 -20.26
CA ILE A 14 -17.65 24.56 -19.56
C ILE A 14 -16.92 23.22 -19.50
N PHE A 15 -16.03 22.97 -20.43
CA PHE A 15 -15.07 21.88 -20.34
C PHE A 15 -14.07 22.26 -19.24
N LEU A 16 -14.25 21.70 -18.05
CA LEU A 16 -13.23 21.71 -17.01
C LEU A 16 -12.09 20.80 -17.47
N ASN A 17 -11.11 21.37 -18.15
CA ASN A 17 -9.88 20.66 -18.51
C ASN A 17 -8.95 20.71 -17.27
N ALA A 18 -8.96 19.63 -16.48
CA ALA A 18 -7.95 19.44 -15.46
C ALA A 18 -6.61 19.07 -16.12
N GLU A 19 -5.54 19.74 -15.71
CA GLU A 19 -4.20 19.55 -16.27
C GLU A 19 -3.24 18.98 -15.22
N LEU A 20 -2.58 17.87 -15.56
CA LEU A 20 -1.47 17.31 -14.79
C LEU A 20 -0.35 18.36 -14.64
N TRP A 21 0.25 18.45 -13.48
CA TRP A 21 1.29 19.41 -13.07
C TRP A 21 0.82 20.86 -12.86
N LYS A 22 -0.36 21.20 -13.31
CA LYS A 22 -0.98 22.52 -13.10
C LYS A 22 -2.00 22.49 -11.98
N ASP A 23 -2.97 21.59 -12.03
CA ASP A 23 -4.06 21.48 -11.07
C ASP A 23 -3.80 20.42 -10.00
N TYR A 24 -3.03 19.40 -10.36
CA TYR A 24 -2.59 18.32 -9.47
C TYR A 24 -1.28 17.69 -9.95
N GLU A 25 -0.63 16.97 -9.06
CA GLU A 25 0.56 16.18 -9.38
C GLU A 25 0.60 14.89 -8.55
N PRO A 26 1.23 13.81 -9.07
CA PRO A 26 1.50 12.64 -8.25
C PRO A 26 2.61 12.96 -7.24
N SER A 27 2.49 12.42 -6.04
CA SER A 27 3.58 12.44 -5.06
C SER A 27 4.82 11.73 -5.60
N GLU A 28 6.01 12.20 -5.22
CA GLU A 28 7.26 11.47 -5.49
C GLU A 28 7.30 10.14 -4.71
N GLN A 29 6.68 10.10 -3.54
CA GLN A 29 6.57 8.88 -2.75
C GLN A 29 5.73 7.83 -3.48
N GLN A 30 6.20 6.61 -3.41
CA GLN A 30 5.54 5.45 -3.99
C GLN A 30 4.98 4.58 -2.88
N ILE A 31 3.74 4.13 -3.04
CA ILE A 31 3.10 3.25 -2.07
C ILE A 31 2.84 1.90 -2.73
N GLN A 32 3.43 0.86 -2.17
CA GLN A 32 3.05 -0.52 -2.49
C GLN A 32 1.86 -0.88 -1.62
N LEU A 33 0.75 -1.28 -2.24
CA LEU A 33 -0.46 -1.75 -1.57
C LEU A 33 -0.62 -3.24 -1.83
N THR A 34 -0.69 -4.02 -0.76
CA THR A 34 -1.03 -5.43 -0.79
C THR A 34 -2.38 -5.64 -0.14
N VAL A 35 -3.30 -6.29 -0.86
CA VAL A 35 -4.66 -6.54 -0.40
C VAL A 35 -4.81 -8.03 -0.11
N VAL A 36 -5.22 -8.35 1.10
CA VAL A 36 -5.29 -9.72 1.60
C VAL A 36 -6.69 -10.03 2.10
N ASP A 37 -7.17 -11.20 1.76
CA ASP A 37 -8.35 -11.80 2.36
C ASP A 37 -7.94 -12.89 3.34
N VAL A 38 -8.17 -12.65 4.60
CA VAL A 38 -7.92 -13.62 5.69
C VAL A 38 -9.24 -14.21 6.12
N GLN A 39 -9.30 -15.54 6.24
CA GLN A 39 -10.48 -16.22 6.77
C GLN A 39 -10.85 -15.62 8.14
N SER A 40 -12.12 -15.25 8.32
CA SER A 40 -12.57 -14.44 9.47
C SER A 40 -12.20 -15.03 10.83
N ASN A 41 -12.23 -16.35 10.98
CA ASN A 41 -11.86 -17.03 12.22
C ASN A 41 -10.35 -17.00 12.53
N TYR A 42 -9.52 -16.58 11.56
CA TYR A 42 -8.06 -16.57 11.66
C TYR A 42 -7.47 -15.17 11.67
N LEU A 43 -8.28 -14.11 11.63
CA LEU A 43 -7.78 -12.73 11.54
C LEU A 43 -6.84 -12.38 12.69
N ASP A 44 -7.24 -12.63 13.94
CA ASP A 44 -6.38 -12.35 15.11
C ASP A 44 -5.10 -13.16 15.09
N TYR A 45 -5.19 -14.44 14.75
CA TYR A 45 -4.02 -15.31 14.60
C TYR A 45 -3.07 -14.80 13.50
N TYR A 46 -3.63 -14.39 12.36
CA TYR A 46 -2.88 -13.81 11.27
C TYR A 46 -2.14 -12.53 11.70
N LEU A 47 -2.82 -11.60 12.38
CA LEU A 47 -2.25 -10.32 12.80
C LEU A 47 -1.13 -10.50 13.84
N VAL A 48 -1.30 -11.40 14.80
CA VAL A 48 -0.25 -11.73 15.79
C VAL A 48 1.00 -12.29 15.12
N ASN A 49 0.83 -13.17 14.14
CA ASN A 49 1.96 -13.73 13.38
C ASN A 49 2.56 -12.73 12.39
N LEU A 50 1.74 -11.89 11.76
CA LEU A 50 2.20 -10.80 10.89
C LEU A 50 3.13 -9.85 11.65
N ASN A 51 2.82 -9.56 12.91
CA ASN A 51 3.68 -8.74 13.78
C ASN A 51 5.06 -9.38 13.98
N LYS A 52 5.13 -10.69 14.13
CA LYS A 52 6.39 -11.43 14.33
C LYS A 52 7.22 -11.57 13.04
N THR A 53 6.60 -11.39 11.90
CA THR A 53 7.23 -11.62 10.59
C THR A 53 7.35 -10.31 9.81
N TRP A 54 6.33 -9.97 9.06
CA TRP A 54 6.34 -8.83 8.13
C TRP A 54 6.58 -7.48 8.85
N VAL A 55 5.91 -7.23 9.98
CA VAL A 55 6.05 -5.97 10.72
C VAL A 55 7.50 -5.77 11.20
N ARG A 56 8.11 -6.80 11.79
CA ARG A 56 9.53 -6.73 12.21
C ARG A 56 10.46 -6.41 11.04
N ALA A 57 10.20 -7.01 9.88
CA ALA A 57 10.99 -6.72 8.68
C ALA A 57 10.78 -5.28 8.19
N MET A 58 9.56 -4.74 8.28
CA MET A 58 9.26 -3.35 7.92
C MET A 58 9.90 -2.37 8.91
N GLU A 59 9.88 -2.65 10.21
CA GLU A 59 10.56 -1.83 11.23
C GLU A 59 12.06 -1.73 10.94
N VAL A 60 12.69 -2.86 10.65
CA VAL A 60 14.12 -2.89 10.29
C VAL A 60 14.38 -2.10 9.01
N GLN A 61 13.57 -2.27 7.97
CA GLN A 61 13.74 -1.52 6.72
C GLN A 61 13.57 -0.01 6.93
N LYS A 62 12.62 0.39 7.77
CA LYS A 62 12.41 1.79 8.15
C LYS A 62 13.61 2.37 8.88
N ASP A 63 14.15 1.66 9.86
CA ASP A 63 15.34 2.07 10.61
C ASP A 63 16.59 2.14 9.75
N LEU A 64 16.70 1.28 8.73
CA LEU A 64 17.75 1.30 7.72
C LEU A 64 17.54 2.38 6.64
N GLY A 65 16.45 3.13 6.69
CA GLY A 65 16.11 4.15 5.70
C GLY A 65 15.75 3.60 4.30
N GLN A 66 15.41 2.32 4.21
CA GLN A 66 15.04 1.68 2.95
C GLN A 66 13.57 1.97 2.56
N ILE A 67 12.73 2.25 3.55
CA ILE A 67 11.34 2.69 3.39
C ILE A 67 11.09 3.92 4.27
N VAL A 68 10.08 4.70 3.92
CA VAL A 68 9.64 5.87 4.70
C VAL A 68 8.71 5.44 5.82
N ASP A 69 7.73 4.59 5.48
CA ASP A 69 6.72 4.12 6.42
C ASP A 69 6.05 2.83 5.94
N TYR A 70 5.31 2.19 6.82
CA TYR A 70 4.45 1.05 6.51
C TYR A 70 3.16 1.12 7.31
N GLY A 71 2.13 0.40 6.87
CA GLY A 71 0.85 0.34 7.58
C GLY A 71 0.17 -1.03 7.45
N VAL A 72 -0.55 -1.39 8.50
CA VAL A 72 -1.46 -2.53 8.52
C VAL A 72 -2.85 -2.02 8.84
N TYR A 73 -3.80 -2.30 7.95
CA TYR A 73 -5.18 -1.85 8.09
C TYR A 73 -6.11 -3.05 8.02
N THR A 74 -7.16 -3.02 8.78
CA THR A 74 -8.21 -4.04 8.78
C THR A 74 -9.57 -3.40 8.57
N SER A 75 -10.51 -4.17 8.03
CA SER A 75 -11.92 -3.81 7.97
C SER A 75 -12.68 -4.61 9.01
N ASP A 76 -13.61 -3.98 9.71
CA ASP A 76 -14.59 -4.59 10.58
C ASP A 76 -15.84 -5.09 9.84
N GLY A 77 -15.88 -4.88 8.51
CA GLY A 77 -16.89 -5.44 7.64
C GLY A 77 -16.79 -6.96 7.47
N ALA A 78 -17.92 -7.61 7.28
CA ALA A 78 -17.99 -9.06 7.07
C ALA A 78 -17.59 -9.49 5.63
N SER A 79 -17.26 -8.53 4.76
CA SER A 79 -16.92 -8.78 3.36
C SER A 79 -15.41 -8.83 3.15
N SER A 80 -14.99 -9.65 2.18
CA SER A 80 -13.63 -9.77 1.69
C SER A 80 -13.32 -8.64 0.67
N PRO A 81 -12.07 -8.16 0.59
CA PRO A 81 -10.92 -8.43 1.45
C PRO A 81 -11.00 -7.69 2.79
N ASN A 82 -10.21 -8.10 3.78
CA ASN A 82 -10.28 -7.58 5.14
C ASN A 82 -8.96 -7.07 5.71
N VAL A 83 -7.84 -7.20 4.99
CA VAL A 83 -6.52 -6.68 5.40
C VAL A 83 -5.86 -5.95 4.24
N TRP A 84 -5.26 -4.79 4.55
CA TRP A 84 -4.46 -4.00 3.60
C TRP A 84 -3.10 -3.71 4.24
N LEU A 85 -2.04 -4.01 3.51
CA LEU A 85 -0.67 -3.72 3.90
C LEU A 85 -0.11 -2.65 2.97
N THR A 86 0.52 -1.63 3.53
CA THR A 86 1.16 -0.58 2.74
C THR A 86 2.64 -0.47 3.08
N ILE A 87 3.46 -0.20 2.06
CA ILE A 87 4.86 0.19 2.22
C ILE A 87 5.05 1.49 1.45
N THR A 88 5.52 2.52 2.13
CA THR A 88 5.81 3.83 1.50
C THR A 88 7.31 3.97 1.27
N TYR A 89 7.69 4.17 0.03
CA TYR A 89 9.06 4.44 -0.42
C TYR A 89 9.25 5.93 -0.72
N ALA A 90 10.45 6.44 -0.55
CA ALA A 90 10.75 7.85 -0.82
C ALA A 90 10.54 8.21 -2.31
N ASP A 91 10.87 7.29 -3.20
CA ASP A 91 10.77 7.42 -4.66
C ASP A 91 10.77 6.05 -5.36
N MET A 92 10.69 6.06 -6.68
CA MET A 92 10.77 4.84 -7.51
C MET A 92 12.09 4.09 -7.38
N ALA A 93 13.21 4.79 -7.25
CA ALA A 93 14.53 4.16 -7.14
C ALA A 93 14.65 3.40 -5.81
N SER A 94 14.08 3.93 -4.75
CA SER A 94 14.03 3.32 -3.43
C SER A 94 13.28 1.99 -3.41
N MET A 95 12.28 1.79 -4.29
CA MET A 95 11.56 0.51 -4.44
C MET A 95 12.42 -0.59 -5.04
N THR A 96 13.52 -0.25 -5.73
CA THR A 96 14.33 -1.25 -6.42
C THR A 96 15.03 -2.14 -5.41
N PRO A 97 14.78 -3.46 -5.42
CA PRO A 97 15.44 -4.41 -4.53
C PRO A 97 16.92 -4.54 -4.90
N SER A 98 17.78 -4.80 -3.91
CA SER A 98 19.16 -5.18 -4.14
C SER A 98 19.60 -6.20 -3.10
N LYS A 99 20.63 -6.98 -3.46
CA LYS A 99 21.22 -7.94 -2.52
C LYS A 99 21.73 -7.24 -1.26
N ALA A 100 22.37 -6.08 -1.41
CA ALA A 100 22.88 -5.32 -0.27
C ALA A 100 21.78 -4.88 0.70
N LYS A 101 20.61 -4.42 0.19
CA LYS A 101 19.46 -4.10 1.02
C LYS A 101 18.95 -5.34 1.78
N GLN A 102 18.83 -6.47 1.08
CA GLN A 102 18.37 -7.72 1.68
C GLN A 102 19.34 -8.21 2.76
N ASP A 103 20.64 -8.25 2.48
CA ASP A 103 21.65 -8.67 3.44
C ASP A 103 21.64 -7.79 4.70
N ALA A 104 21.49 -6.48 4.55
CA ALA A 104 21.41 -5.55 5.67
C ALA A 104 20.16 -5.81 6.55
N VAL A 105 19.00 -6.07 5.94
CA VAL A 105 17.77 -6.41 6.66
C VAL A 105 17.94 -7.71 7.41
N THR A 106 18.46 -8.75 6.76
CA THR A 106 18.68 -10.07 7.38
C THR A 106 19.64 -9.97 8.57
N ALA A 107 20.75 -9.26 8.41
CA ALA A 107 21.73 -9.08 9.48
C ALA A 107 21.13 -8.36 10.70
N GLU A 108 20.33 -7.31 10.48
CA GLU A 108 19.71 -6.57 11.57
C GLU A 108 18.56 -7.35 12.23
N LEU A 109 17.79 -8.12 11.46
CA LEU A 109 16.77 -9.02 12.03
C LEU A 109 17.42 -10.08 12.93
N ASN A 110 18.48 -10.72 12.49
CA ASN A 110 19.20 -11.73 13.28
C ASN A 110 19.79 -11.12 14.55
N LYS A 111 20.31 -9.90 14.48
CA LYS A 111 20.84 -9.19 15.64
C LYS A 111 19.75 -8.86 16.67
N ARG A 112 18.56 -8.43 16.23
CA ARG A 112 17.45 -8.03 17.12
C ARG A 112 16.68 -9.20 17.71
N TYR A 113 16.43 -10.23 16.90
CA TYR A 113 15.47 -11.29 17.21
C TYR A 113 16.12 -12.69 17.27
N GLY A 114 17.42 -12.79 16.98
CA GLY A 114 18.13 -14.07 16.89
C GLY A 114 17.86 -14.79 15.59
N ASP A 115 18.49 -15.96 15.44
CA ASP A 115 18.26 -16.82 14.26
C ASP A 115 16.93 -17.57 14.43
N ASN A 116 15.86 -16.98 13.91
CA ASN A 116 14.49 -17.51 13.98
C ASN A 116 13.97 -17.94 12.60
N GLU A 117 14.86 -18.30 11.69
CA GLU A 117 14.50 -18.65 10.31
C GLU A 117 13.46 -19.77 10.26
N GLU A 118 13.62 -20.82 11.08
CA GLU A 118 12.65 -21.93 11.14
C GLU A 118 11.26 -21.50 11.62
N GLU A 119 11.19 -20.62 12.64
CA GLU A 119 9.91 -20.09 13.14
C GLU A 119 9.27 -19.21 12.08
N PHE A 120 10.05 -18.35 11.43
CA PHE A 120 9.60 -17.47 10.37
C PHE A 120 9.04 -18.25 9.18
N ASP A 121 9.75 -19.28 8.73
CA ASP A 121 9.34 -20.18 7.64
C ASP A 121 8.06 -20.93 7.98
N LYS A 122 7.94 -21.45 9.20
CA LYS A 122 6.74 -22.14 9.67
C LYS A 122 5.52 -21.21 9.66
N ILE A 123 5.67 -19.99 10.17
CA ILE A 123 4.59 -18.98 10.17
C ILE A 123 4.20 -18.64 8.74
N SER A 124 5.17 -18.38 7.87
CA SER A 124 4.94 -17.97 6.49
C SER A 124 4.23 -19.04 5.67
N LYS A 125 4.61 -20.29 5.84
CA LYS A 125 3.92 -21.44 5.22
C LYS A 125 2.48 -21.58 5.72
N GLY A 126 2.23 -21.33 7.00
CA GLY A 126 0.87 -21.37 7.57
C GLY A 126 -0.08 -20.32 7.00
N TYR A 127 0.44 -19.25 6.41
CA TYR A 127 -0.41 -18.23 5.78
C TYR A 127 -1.14 -18.73 4.53
N GLU A 128 -0.57 -19.67 3.78
CA GLU A 128 -1.17 -20.20 2.57
C GLU A 128 -2.54 -20.86 2.82
N GLU A 129 -2.74 -21.40 4.02
CA GLU A 129 -3.97 -22.10 4.40
C GLU A 129 -5.08 -21.15 4.86
N ILE A 130 -4.73 -19.95 5.35
CA ILE A 130 -5.68 -19.05 6.04
C ILE A 130 -5.92 -17.73 5.31
N ARG A 131 -5.16 -17.43 4.24
CA ARG A 131 -5.30 -16.19 3.49
C ARG A 131 -5.24 -16.39 1.98
N THR A 132 -5.83 -15.44 1.26
CA THR A 132 -5.67 -15.28 -0.19
C THR A 132 -5.10 -13.89 -0.48
N MET A 133 -4.05 -13.83 -1.31
CA MET A 133 -3.56 -12.56 -1.85
C MET A 133 -4.52 -12.10 -2.94
N VAL A 134 -5.27 -11.03 -2.66
CA VAL A 134 -6.31 -10.52 -3.57
C VAL A 134 -5.70 -9.60 -4.63
N ASP A 135 -4.79 -8.72 -4.20
CA ASP A 135 -4.15 -7.75 -5.10
C ASP A 135 -2.79 -7.30 -4.55
N ASN A 136 -1.92 -6.86 -5.45
CA ASN A 136 -0.64 -6.23 -5.12
C ASN A 136 -0.34 -5.18 -6.19
N GLN A 137 -0.48 -3.92 -5.85
CA GLN A 137 -0.35 -2.81 -6.79
C GLN A 137 0.45 -1.66 -6.21
N ARG A 138 0.97 -0.84 -7.10
CA ARG A 138 1.53 0.44 -6.73
C ARG A 138 0.46 1.52 -6.87
N ILE A 139 0.34 2.34 -5.84
CA ILE A 139 -0.53 3.51 -5.83
C ILE A 139 0.29 4.76 -5.52
N ASN A 140 -0.18 5.91 -5.99
CA ASN A 140 0.44 7.20 -5.70
C ASN A 140 -0.59 8.13 -5.06
N GLN A 141 -0.15 8.91 -4.11
CA GLN A 141 -0.95 10.02 -3.61
C GLN A 141 -1.02 11.11 -4.68
N VAL A 142 -2.21 11.64 -4.89
CA VAL A 142 -2.44 12.83 -5.73
C VAL A 142 -2.41 14.07 -4.85
N ILE A 143 -1.57 15.03 -5.21
CA ILE A 143 -1.43 16.32 -4.52
C ILE A 143 -2.15 17.36 -5.37
N PHE A 144 -3.19 17.99 -4.81
CA PHE A 144 -3.90 19.09 -5.47
C PHE A 144 -3.18 20.40 -5.20
N LYS A 145 -3.00 21.20 -6.25
CA LYS A 145 -2.44 22.55 -6.15
C LYS A 145 -3.55 23.56 -5.81
N GLN A 146 -3.26 24.43 -4.89
CA GLN A 146 -4.17 25.53 -4.50
C GLN A 146 -3.88 26.78 -5.34
#